data_e852788123e0fe1ea5494cb30d45d1ba
#
_entry.id   e852788123e0fe1ea5494cb30d45d1ba
#
_cell.length_a   1.000
_cell.length_b   1.000
_cell.length_c   1.000
_cell.angle_alpha   90.00
_cell.angle_beta   90.00
_cell.angle_gamma   90.00
#
_symmetry.space_group_name_H-M   'P 1'
#
loop_
_entity.id
_entity.type
_entity.pdbx_description
1 polymer ?
#
loop_
_entity_poly.entity_id
_entity_poly.type
_entity_poly.pdbx_seq_one_letter_code
_entity_poly.pdbx_strand_id
1 'polypeptide(L)'
;MQAQYLEAILSSNPTERAAIYATLSSEERSYIVRLLDSYINNPYLIYEDDPVGFIEKGIGESLWTKQKEIVNSVRDNKRTAVPACHAPGKSHIAARIIAWWIAVHPIGTAQVVTTATTFRQVKNILWPHIRKLVKKTNLGGEVSQVEWKIDGELVAFGFSPADTDETAVQGIHAPHLLVVVDEAGGLSQTLGVALESLMTGGHTRLLLLGNPPTDNEDSWFERACNSDLYNVIPIGAYDTPNFTGESAGICRTCPASVAEHSVGTHLVDETWVR
;
A
#
# COMPACT_ATOMS: atom_id res chain seq x y z
N MET A 1 -15.57 8.05 -11.28
CA MET A 1 -16.95 8.61 -11.26
C MET A 1 -17.38 9.02 -9.85
N GLN A 2 -17.21 8.20 -8.81
CA GLN A 2 -17.64 8.49 -7.42
C GLN A 2 -16.88 9.67 -6.79
N ALA A 3 -15.55 9.72 -6.91
CA ALA A 3 -14.72 10.79 -6.36
C ALA A 3 -15.02 12.17 -6.97
N GLN A 4 -15.30 12.24 -8.27
CA GLN A 4 -15.62 13.49 -8.96
C GLN A 4 -16.94 14.13 -8.49
N TYR A 5 -17.97 13.32 -8.22
CA TYR A 5 -19.24 13.83 -7.67
C TYR A 5 -19.09 14.34 -6.24
N LEU A 6 -18.33 13.61 -5.41
CA LEU A 6 -18.08 14.00 -4.03
C LEU A 6 -17.27 15.31 -3.97
N GLU A 7 -16.22 15.43 -4.77
CA GLU A 7 -15.39 16.63 -4.84
C GLU A 7 -16.18 17.84 -5.38
N ALA A 8 -17.04 17.65 -6.39
CA ALA A 8 -17.92 18.68 -6.90
C ALA A 8 -18.93 19.18 -5.84
N ILE A 9 -19.51 18.27 -5.05
CA ILE A 9 -20.44 18.62 -3.99
C ILE A 9 -19.75 19.30 -2.80
N LEU A 10 -18.55 18.82 -2.43
CA LEU A 10 -17.78 19.40 -1.32
C LEU A 10 -17.22 20.78 -1.65
N SER A 11 -16.85 21.03 -2.92
CA SER A 11 -16.33 22.31 -3.39
C SER A 11 -17.42 23.33 -3.73
N SER A 12 -18.70 22.92 -3.89
CA SER A 12 -19.79 23.80 -4.27
C SER A 12 -20.36 24.59 -3.09
N ASN A 13 -20.87 25.81 -3.40
CA ASN A 13 -21.60 26.60 -2.42
C ASN A 13 -23.02 26.02 -2.15
N PRO A 14 -23.77 26.48 -1.13
CA PRO A 14 -25.08 25.93 -0.81
C PRO A 14 -26.11 25.99 -1.95
N THR A 15 -26.06 27.03 -2.78
CA THR A 15 -26.97 27.20 -3.92
C THR A 15 -26.65 26.23 -5.05
N GLU A 16 -25.38 26.04 -5.35
CA GLU A 16 -24.90 25.06 -6.34
C GLU A 16 -25.22 23.62 -5.89
N ARG A 17 -25.03 23.32 -4.61
CA ARG A 17 -25.43 22.02 -4.04
C ARG A 17 -26.92 21.75 -4.20
N ALA A 18 -27.77 22.74 -3.89
CA ALA A 18 -29.20 22.60 -4.06
C ALA A 18 -29.59 22.38 -5.54
N ALA A 19 -28.93 23.06 -6.46
CA ALA A 19 -29.13 22.86 -7.89
C ALA A 19 -28.70 21.45 -8.34
N ILE A 20 -27.54 20.97 -7.91
CA ILE A 20 -27.08 19.60 -8.18
C ILE A 20 -28.08 18.58 -7.62
N TYR A 21 -28.49 18.74 -6.35
CA TYR A 21 -29.48 17.84 -5.71
C TYR A 21 -30.83 17.82 -6.45
N ALA A 22 -31.28 18.95 -7.00
CA ALA A 22 -32.56 19.05 -7.71
C ALA A 22 -32.58 18.22 -9.01
N THR A 23 -31.43 18.01 -9.66
CA THR A 23 -31.31 17.24 -10.89
C THR A 23 -31.23 15.72 -10.67
N LEU A 24 -31.01 15.28 -9.44
CA LEU A 24 -30.79 13.86 -9.11
C LEU A 24 -32.11 13.14 -8.85
N SER A 25 -32.15 11.86 -9.27
CA SER A 25 -33.20 10.92 -8.90
C SER A 25 -33.19 10.61 -7.38
N SER A 26 -34.25 10.00 -6.89
CA SER A 26 -34.36 9.59 -5.48
C SER A 26 -33.24 8.60 -5.06
N GLU A 27 -32.86 7.70 -5.97
CA GLU A 27 -31.78 6.72 -5.72
C GLU A 27 -30.42 7.40 -5.68
N GLU A 28 -30.14 8.32 -6.60
CA GLU A 28 -28.92 9.09 -6.62
C GLU A 28 -28.77 9.98 -5.42
N ARG A 29 -29.85 10.62 -4.96
CA ARG A 29 -29.85 11.41 -3.70
C ARG A 29 -29.50 10.53 -2.49
N SER A 30 -30.12 9.38 -2.36
CA SER A 30 -29.85 8.43 -1.27
C SER A 30 -28.42 7.92 -1.32
N TYR A 31 -27.87 7.71 -2.52
CA TYR A 31 -26.48 7.34 -2.72
C TYR A 31 -25.51 8.45 -2.30
N ILE A 32 -25.77 9.70 -2.70
CA ILE A 32 -24.96 10.86 -2.33
C ILE A 32 -24.98 11.13 -0.82
N VAL A 33 -26.14 10.98 -0.16
CA VAL A 33 -26.22 11.09 1.30
C VAL A 33 -25.33 10.05 1.97
N ARG A 34 -25.37 8.78 1.53
CA ARG A 34 -24.47 7.75 2.07
C ARG A 34 -22.99 8.06 1.80
N LEU A 35 -22.66 8.60 0.63
CA LEU A 35 -21.29 9.03 0.29
C LEU A 35 -20.82 10.16 1.21
N LEU A 36 -21.67 11.17 1.45
CA LEU A 36 -21.35 12.28 2.36
C LEU A 36 -21.18 11.80 3.79
N ASP A 37 -22.04 10.91 4.27
CA ASP A 37 -21.91 10.29 5.58
C ASP A 37 -20.60 9.49 5.69
N SER A 38 -20.26 8.72 4.68
CA SER A 38 -18.98 7.99 4.59
C SER A 38 -17.80 8.95 4.59
N TYR A 39 -17.89 10.07 3.86
CA TYR A 39 -16.83 11.07 3.78
C TYR A 39 -16.66 11.82 5.10
N ILE A 40 -17.76 12.18 5.77
CA ILE A 40 -17.72 12.85 7.09
C ILE A 40 -17.04 11.95 8.12
N ASN A 41 -17.29 10.65 8.05
CA ASN A 41 -16.69 9.64 8.92
C ASN A 41 -15.30 9.17 8.49
N ASN A 42 -14.93 9.33 7.20
CA ASN A 42 -13.63 8.94 6.66
C ASN A 42 -13.08 9.97 5.67
N PRO A 43 -12.24 10.91 6.12
CA PRO A 43 -11.69 11.98 5.28
C PRO A 43 -10.72 11.49 4.20
N TYR A 44 -10.32 10.22 4.23
CA TYR A 44 -9.37 9.66 3.27
C TYR A 44 -10.01 9.14 1.97
N LEU A 45 -11.34 9.01 1.90
CA LEU A 45 -12.04 8.54 0.70
C LEU A 45 -11.74 9.37 -0.56
N ILE A 46 -11.45 10.67 -0.41
CA ILE A 46 -11.06 11.54 -1.54
C ILE A 46 -9.76 11.10 -2.23
N TYR A 47 -8.95 10.28 -1.58
CA TYR A 47 -7.67 9.80 -2.09
C TYR A 47 -7.77 8.40 -2.74
N GLU A 48 -8.97 7.90 -3.06
CA GLU A 48 -9.14 6.59 -3.71
C GLU A 48 -8.31 6.50 -5.00
N ASP A 49 -8.37 7.54 -5.83
CA ASP A 49 -7.63 7.64 -7.09
C ASP A 49 -6.32 8.45 -6.97
N ASP A 50 -5.97 8.92 -5.77
CA ASP A 50 -4.73 9.70 -5.52
C ASP A 50 -3.93 9.15 -4.33
N PRO A 51 -3.29 7.98 -4.46
CA PRO A 51 -2.50 7.40 -3.38
C PRO A 51 -1.29 8.25 -3.00
N VAL A 52 -0.72 9.01 -3.93
CA VAL A 52 0.36 9.97 -3.64
C VAL A 52 -0.18 11.10 -2.75
N GLY A 53 -1.33 11.66 -3.09
CA GLY A 53 -2.00 12.67 -2.28
C GLY A 53 -2.37 12.16 -0.88
N PHE A 54 -2.82 10.90 -0.76
CA PHE A 54 -3.02 10.28 0.55
C PHE A 54 -1.76 10.33 1.41
N ILE A 55 -0.61 9.95 0.84
CA ILE A 55 0.65 9.91 1.59
C ILE A 55 1.17 11.33 1.87
N GLU A 56 1.18 12.22 0.85
CA GLU A 56 1.78 13.55 1.01
C GLU A 56 0.87 14.53 1.75
N LYS A 57 -0.43 14.53 1.48
CA LYS A 57 -1.40 15.47 2.07
C LYS A 57 -2.20 14.84 3.22
N GLY A 58 -2.63 13.59 3.04
CA GLY A 58 -3.46 12.88 4.03
C GLY A 58 -2.70 12.53 5.30
N ILE A 59 -1.50 11.97 5.19
CA ILE A 59 -0.66 11.57 6.33
C ILE A 59 0.61 12.39 6.52
N GLY A 60 0.91 13.35 5.63
CA GLY A 60 1.97 14.34 5.79
C GLY A 60 3.39 13.80 5.64
N GLU A 61 3.61 12.78 4.80
CA GLU A 61 4.93 12.22 4.50
C GLU A 61 5.33 12.49 3.04
N SER A 62 6.62 12.71 2.79
CA SER A 62 7.13 12.96 1.44
C SER A 62 7.51 11.65 0.75
N LEU A 63 7.26 11.59 -0.56
CA LEU A 63 7.67 10.49 -1.43
C LEU A 63 8.68 10.99 -2.46
N TRP A 64 9.70 10.20 -2.72
CA TRP A 64 10.60 10.42 -3.85
C TRP A 64 10.12 9.66 -5.10
N THR A 65 10.69 9.97 -6.27
CA THR A 65 10.17 9.59 -7.59
C THR A 65 9.81 8.11 -7.70
N LYS A 66 10.71 7.18 -7.38
CA LYS A 66 10.41 5.74 -7.49
C LYS A 66 9.33 5.27 -6.51
N GLN A 67 9.21 5.88 -5.34
CA GLN A 67 8.11 5.58 -4.43
C GLN A 67 6.77 6.03 -5.02
N LYS A 68 6.70 7.19 -5.67
CA LYS A 68 5.50 7.65 -6.40
C LYS A 68 5.14 6.70 -7.55
N GLU A 69 6.15 6.24 -8.31
CA GLU A 69 5.93 5.23 -9.36
C GLU A 69 5.30 3.95 -8.79
N ILE A 70 5.81 3.42 -7.66
CA ILE A 70 5.27 2.21 -7.02
C ILE A 70 3.82 2.41 -6.59
N VAL A 71 3.51 3.51 -5.91
CA VAL A 71 2.16 3.79 -5.37
C VAL A 71 1.15 3.89 -6.52
N ASN A 72 1.50 4.65 -7.56
CA ASN A 72 0.66 4.79 -8.76
C ASN A 72 0.51 3.46 -9.50
N SER A 73 1.56 2.66 -9.56
CA SER A 73 1.50 1.34 -10.18
C SER A 73 0.50 0.42 -9.48
N VAL A 74 0.47 0.41 -8.15
CA VAL A 74 -0.50 -0.41 -7.40
C VAL A 74 -1.94 0.05 -7.65
N ARG A 75 -2.17 1.35 -7.84
CA ARG A 75 -3.48 1.87 -8.26
C ARG A 75 -3.86 1.37 -9.66
N ASP A 76 -2.95 1.51 -10.61
CA ASP A 76 -3.25 1.39 -12.04
C ASP A 76 -3.12 -0.04 -12.57
N ASN A 77 -2.26 -0.86 -11.96
CA ASN A 77 -1.92 -2.19 -12.44
C ASN A 77 -2.36 -3.28 -11.45
N LYS A 78 -2.81 -4.40 -12.00
CA LYS A 78 -3.20 -5.57 -11.22
C LYS A 78 -2.01 -6.20 -10.49
N ARG A 79 -0.82 -6.11 -11.09
CA ARG A 79 0.43 -6.67 -10.57
C ARG A 79 1.57 -5.68 -10.70
N THR A 80 2.26 -5.46 -9.59
CA THR A 80 3.46 -4.61 -9.53
C THR A 80 4.62 -5.41 -8.94
N ALA A 81 5.76 -5.41 -9.60
CA ALA A 81 6.98 -6.02 -9.10
C ALA A 81 8.10 -4.98 -8.96
N VAL A 82 8.76 -4.97 -7.83
CA VAL A 82 9.80 -3.99 -7.49
C VAL A 82 11.10 -4.72 -7.13
N PRO A 83 11.90 -5.12 -8.13
CA PRO A 83 13.26 -5.57 -7.88
C PRO A 83 14.11 -4.38 -7.44
N ALA A 84 14.59 -4.39 -6.21
CA ALA A 84 15.24 -3.22 -5.65
C ALA A 84 16.51 -3.57 -4.86
N CYS A 85 17.46 -2.64 -4.83
CA CYS A 85 18.66 -2.72 -4.01
C CYS A 85 18.35 -2.82 -2.50
N HIS A 86 19.36 -2.94 -1.67
CA HIS A 86 19.21 -2.82 -0.22
C HIS A 86 18.88 -1.38 0.20
N ALA A 87 18.05 -1.23 1.25
CA ALA A 87 17.67 0.03 1.87
C ALA A 87 17.10 1.15 0.96
N PRO A 88 16.28 0.86 -0.08
CA PRO A 88 15.58 1.90 -0.83
C PRO A 88 14.24 2.30 -0.17
N GLY A 89 13.91 1.72 1.00
CA GLY A 89 12.66 1.99 1.70
C GLY A 89 11.48 1.10 1.27
N LYS A 90 11.71 -0.14 0.79
CA LYS A 90 10.66 -1.10 0.36
C LYS A 90 9.55 -1.27 1.39
N SER A 91 9.87 -1.75 2.58
CA SER A 91 8.87 -2.01 3.64
C SER A 91 8.21 -0.72 4.16
N HIS A 92 8.93 0.41 4.07
CA HIS A 92 8.37 1.72 4.40
C HIS A 92 7.22 2.07 3.46
N ILE A 93 7.45 2.02 2.13
CA ILE A 93 6.41 2.35 1.15
C ILE A 93 5.29 1.32 1.13
N ALA A 94 5.58 0.03 1.34
CA ALA A 94 4.58 -1.01 1.47
C ALA A 94 3.56 -0.70 2.57
N ALA A 95 4.02 -0.28 3.75
CA ALA A 95 3.13 0.08 4.84
C ALA A 95 2.21 1.28 4.50
N ARG A 96 2.66 2.24 3.69
CA ARG A 96 1.84 3.39 3.24
C ARG A 96 0.81 2.96 2.21
N ILE A 97 1.16 2.06 1.31
CA ILE A 97 0.24 1.48 0.33
C ILE A 97 -0.85 0.66 1.05
N ILE A 98 -0.47 -0.14 2.05
CA ILE A 98 -1.40 -0.88 2.90
C ILE A 98 -2.38 0.08 3.60
N ALA A 99 -1.84 1.15 4.19
CA ALA A 99 -2.65 2.14 4.89
C ALA A 99 -3.60 2.89 3.94
N TRP A 100 -3.12 3.29 2.76
CA TRP A 100 -3.95 3.87 1.72
C TRP A 100 -5.08 2.93 1.33
N TRP A 101 -4.76 1.67 1.00
CA TRP A 101 -5.74 0.68 0.56
C TRP A 101 -6.88 0.51 1.57
N ILE A 102 -6.55 0.42 2.87
CA ILE A 102 -7.57 0.29 3.92
C ILE A 102 -8.33 1.59 4.15
N ALA A 103 -7.64 2.74 4.08
CA ALA A 103 -8.24 4.03 4.38
C ALA A 103 -9.26 4.50 3.34
N VAL A 104 -9.05 4.16 2.05
CA VAL A 104 -9.90 4.64 0.95
C VAL A 104 -11.07 3.72 0.60
N HIS A 105 -11.22 2.59 1.29
CA HIS A 105 -12.34 1.69 1.09
C HIS A 105 -13.22 1.61 2.34
N PRO A 106 -14.53 1.41 2.19
CA PRO A 106 -15.41 1.18 3.33
C PRO A 106 -14.99 -0.03 4.16
N ILE A 107 -15.10 0.07 5.50
CA ILE A 107 -14.77 -1.02 6.41
C ILE A 107 -15.58 -2.27 6.03
N GLY A 108 -14.93 -3.43 6.05
CA GLY A 108 -15.52 -4.71 5.64
C GLY A 108 -15.53 -4.98 4.12
N THR A 109 -15.12 -4.01 3.28
CA THR A 109 -15.02 -4.21 1.83
C THR A 109 -13.59 -4.39 1.34
N ALA A 110 -12.60 -3.97 2.11
CA ALA A 110 -11.19 -4.10 1.77
C ALA A 110 -10.45 -5.00 2.75
N GLN A 111 -9.53 -5.78 2.22
CA GLN A 111 -8.62 -6.59 3.02
C GLN A 111 -7.21 -6.54 2.44
N VAL A 112 -6.23 -6.52 3.33
CA VAL A 112 -4.81 -6.63 2.96
C VAL A 112 -4.22 -7.89 3.55
N VAL A 113 -3.54 -8.64 2.70
CA VAL A 113 -2.79 -9.84 3.08
C VAL A 113 -1.32 -9.56 2.88
N THR A 114 -0.50 -9.81 3.89
CA THR A 114 0.95 -9.63 3.81
C THR A 114 1.67 -10.95 4.03
N THR A 115 2.70 -11.20 3.26
CA THR A 115 3.58 -12.36 3.45
C THR A 115 5.04 -12.03 3.16
N ALA A 116 5.93 -12.89 3.61
CA ALA A 116 7.36 -12.87 3.31
C ALA A 116 7.89 -14.30 3.41
N THR A 117 9.16 -14.50 3.09
CA THR A 117 9.82 -15.81 3.14
C THR A 117 9.73 -16.47 4.53
N THR A 118 9.70 -15.69 5.60
CA THR A 118 9.59 -16.19 6.98
C THR A 118 8.62 -15.34 7.81
N PHE A 119 7.96 -15.97 8.79
CA PHE A 119 7.11 -15.26 9.74
C PHE A 119 7.85 -14.16 10.51
N ARG A 120 9.14 -14.40 10.81
CA ARG A 120 9.98 -13.39 11.44
C ARG A 120 10.09 -12.10 10.59
N GLN A 121 10.23 -12.23 9.28
CA GLN A 121 10.27 -11.07 8.37
C GLN A 121 8.94 -10.34 8.35
N VAL A 122 7.82 -11.04 8.20
CA VAL A 122 6.48 -10.45 8.30
C VAL A 122 6.37 -9.64 9.58
N LYS A 123 6.56 -10.28 10.74
CA LYS A 123 6.36 -9.70 12.07
C LYS A 123 7.30 -8.54 12.39
N ASN A 124 8.60 -8.67 12.03
CA ASN A 124 9.65 -7.78 12.53
C ASN A 124 10.13 -6.75 11.52
N ILE A 125 9.78 -6.87 10.23
CA ILE A 125 10.18 -5.92 9.19
C ILE A 125 8.99 -5.06 8.79
N LEU A 126 7.99 -5.60 8.11
CA LEU A 126 6.87 -4.84 7.57
C LEU A 126 5.90 -4.34 8.66
N TRP A 127 5.47 -5.21 9.57
CA TRP A 127 4.44 -4.87 10.57
C TRP A 127 4.84 -3.79 11.58
N PRO A 128 6.10 -3.59 11.98
CA PRO A 128 6.52 -2.43 12.76
C PRO A 128 6.27 -1.10 12.04
N HIS A 129 6.40 -1.04 10.71
CA HIS A 129 6.08 0.16 9.92
C HIS A 129 4.59 0.45 9.96
N ILE A 130 3.73 -0.57 9.79
CA ILE A 130 2.27 -0.44 9.88
C ILE A 130 1.86 0.07 11.27
N ARG A 131 2.34 -0.57 12.35
CA ARG A 131 2.04 -0.15 13.73
C ARG A 131 2.44 1.28 14.03
N LYS A 132 3.64 1.69 13.59
CA LYS A 132 4.11 3.08 13.78
C LYS A 132 3.25 4.06 13.00
N LEU A 133 2.85 3.71 11.79
CA LEU A 133 2.02 4.55 10.93
C LEU A 133 0.64 4.74 11.54
N VAL A 134 -0.08 3.67 11.86
CA VAL A 134 -1.42 3.72 12.46
C VAL A 134 -1.42 4.49 13.77
N LYS A 135 -0.38 4.30 14.62
CA LYS A 135 -0.24 5.06 15.87
C LYS A 135 -0.04 6.58 15.67
N LYS A 136 0.55 7.00 14.55
CA LYS A 136 0.85 8.41 14.26
C LYS A 136 -0.22 9.13 13.45
N THR A 137 -1.16 8.39 12.89
CA THR A 137 -2.19 8.89 11.99
C THR A 137 -3.59 8.62 12.56
N ASN A 138 -4.60 9.23 11.97
CA ASN A 138 -6.00 9.04 12.34
C ASN A 138 -6.67 7.87 11.59
N LEU A 139 -5.91 6.83 11.23
CA LEU A 139 -6.42 5.69 10.47
C LEU A 139 -7.32 4.76 11.29
N GLY A 140 -7.26 4.88 12.62
CA GLY A 140 -8.11 4.10 13.52
C GLY A 140 -7.71 2.63 13.67
N GLY A 141 -8.42 1.95 14.58
CA GLY A 141 -8.28 0.52 14.84
C GLY A 141 -7.12 0.14 15.73
N GLU A 142 -6.98 -1.17 15.91
CA GLU A 142 -5.95 -1.80 16.75
C GLU A 142 -5.03 -2.67 15.90
N VAL A 143 -3.72 -2.43 16.03
CA VAL A 143 -2.70 -3.21 15.31
C VAL A 143 -1.92 -4.07 16.30
N SER A 144 -2.11 -5.37 16.20
CA SER A 144 -1.38 -6.39 16.97
C SER A 144 -0.03 -6.73 16.32
N GLN A 145 0.51 -7.91 16.58
CA GLN A 145 1.78 -8.32 15.98
C GLN A 145 1.72 -8.36 14.44
N VAL A 146 0.67 -8.99 13.89
CA VAL A 146 0.47 -9.19 12.44
C VAL A 146 -1.00 -9.11 12.04
N GLU A 147 -1.81 -8.38 12.80
CA GLU A 147 -3.21 -8.12 12.49
C GLU A 147 -3.55 -6.66 12.72
N TRP A 148 -4.37 -6.09 11.85
CA TRP A 148 -4.99 -4.79 12.02
C TRP A 148 -6.51 -4.96 11.93
N LYS A 149 -7.19 -4.50 13.00
CA LYS A 149 -8.65 -4.53 13.12
C LYS A 149 -9.19 -3.13 13.28
N ILE A 150 -10.26 -2.82 12.57
CA ILE A 150 -11.02 -1.57 12.69
C ILE A 150 -12.47 -1.95 13.01
N ASP A 151 -13.02 -1.41 14.09
CA ASP A 151 -14.38 -1.72 14.57
C ASP A 151 -14.66 -3.23 14.71
N GLY A 152 -13.63 -3.99 15.08
CA GLY A 152 -13.69 -5.44 15.23
C GLY A 152 -13.45 -6.23 13.94
N GLU A 153 -13.52 -5.60 12.77
CA GLU A 153 -13.27 -6.22 11.47
C GLU A 153 -11.77 -6.37 11.20
N LEU A 154 -11.34 -7.54 10.73
CA LEU A 154 -9.96 -7.82 10.34
C LEU A 154 -9.69 -7.24 8.95
N VAL A 155 -9.05 -6.07 8.90
CA VAL A 155 -8.78 -5.34 7.65
C VAL A 155 -7.41 -5.70 7.04
N ALA A 156 -6.44 -6.11 7.85
CA ALA A 156 -5.16 -6.60 7.35
C ALA A 156 -4.59 -7.69 8.26
N PHE A 157 -3.91 -8.66 7.66
CA PHE A 157 -3.17 -9.68 8.40
C PHE A 157 -1.91 -10.15 7.67
N GLY A 158 -1.00 -10.73 8.46
CA GLY A 158 0.25 -11.30 7.96
C GLY A 158 0.36 -12.79 8.25
N PHE A 159 0.85 -13.54 7.28
CA PHE A 159 1.13 -14.96 7.43
C PHE A 159 2.50 -15.33 6.87
N SER A 160 2.98 -16.54 7.11
CA SER A 160 4.20 -17.05 6.50
C SER A 160 3.97 -18.39 5.79
N PRO A 161 4.83 -18.71 4.80
CA PRO A 161 4.73 -19.96 4.06
C PRO A 161 4.76 -21.23 4.92
N ALA A 162 5.43 -21.16 6.08
CA ALA A 162 5.52 -22.30 7.01
C ALA A 162 4.20 -22.63 7.70
N ASP A 163 3.30 -21.64 7.78
CA ASP A 163 2.00 -21.76 8.45
C ASP A 163 0.86 -22.02 7.43
N THR A 164 1.18 -22.05 6.13
CA THR A 164 0.19 -22.19 5.08
C THR A 164 0.22 -23.56 4.42
N ASP A 165 -0.80 -24.34 4.71
CA ASP A 165 -1.37 -25.22 3.73
C ASP A 165 -1.81 -24.38 2.51
N GLU A 166 -1.65 -24.85 1.28
CA GLU A 166 -2.18 -24.18 0.06
C GLU A 166 -3.66 -23.80 0.21
N THR A 167 -4.39 -24.49 1.06
CA THR A 167 -5.79 -24.26 1.42
C THR A 167 -6.02 -22.98 2.23
N ALA A 168 -5.05 -22.51 3.00
CA ALA A 168 -5.22 -21.31 3.83
C ALA A 168 -5.31 -20.01 3.01
N VAL A 169 -4.71 -19.99 1.80
CA VAL A 169 -4.81 -18.87 0.86
C VAL A 169 -6.14 -18.89 0.11
N GLN A 170 -6.74 -20.07 -0.13
CA GLN A 170 -7.96 -20.25 -0.93
C GLN A 170 -9.22 -19.67 -0.28
N GLY A 171 -9.22 -19.36 1.01
CA GLY A 171 -10.35 -18.76 1.73
C GLY A 171 -10.33 -17.23 1.79
N ILE A 172 -9.33 -16.57 1.19
CA ILE A 172 -9.18 -15.13 1.26
C ILE A 172 -9.97 -14.47 0.13
N HIS A 173 -11.08 -13.83 0.49
CA HIS A 173 -11.93 -13.11 -0.45
C HIS A 173 -12.37 -11.77 0.13
N ALA A 174 -12.13 -10.70 -0.61
CA ALA A 174 -12.66 -9.39 -0.32
C ALA A 174 -12.99 -8.67 -1.64
N PRO A 175 -13.99 -7.77 -1.67
CA PRO A 175 -14.26 -6.92 -2.84
C PRO A 175 -13.01 -6.17 -3.32
N HIS A 176 -12.23 -5.64 -2.38
CA HIS A 176 -10.97 -4.96 -2.64
C HIS A 176 -9.84 -5.69 -1.89
N LEU A 177 -9.07 -6.50 -2.59
CA LEU A 177 -7.98 -7.29 -2.02
C LEU A 177 -6.62 -6.76 -2.46
N LEU A 178 -5.74 -6.46 -1.50
CA LEU A 178 -4.33 -6.16 -1.74
C LEU A 178 -3.47 -7.26 -1.12
N VAL A 179 -2.63 -7.87 -1.94
CA VAL A 179 -1.62 -8.85 -1.49
C VAL A 179 -0.25 -8.19 -1.58
N VAL A 180 0.48 -8.18 -0.48
CA VAL A 180 1.83 -7.60 -0.39
C VAL A 180 2.82 -8.68 0.00
N VAL A 181 3.82 -8.89 -0.85
CA VAL A 181 4.94 -9.80 -0.60
C VAL A 181 6.18 -8.97 -0.34
N ASP A 182 6.66 -8.97 0.90
CA ASP A 182 7.95 -8.38 1.25
C ASP A 182 9.04 -9.46 1.18
N GLU A 183 10.24 -9.11 0.73
CA GLU A 183 11.34 -10.03 0.46
C GLU A 183 10.98 -11.16 -0.55
N ALA A 184 10.30 -10.79 -1.64
CA ALA A 184 9.79 -11.70 -2.66
C ALA A 184 10.88 -12.55 -3.35
N GLY A 185 12.14 -12.12 -3.35
CA GLY A 185 13.26 -12.86 -3.94
C GLY A 185 13.48 -14.25 -3.37
N GLY A 186 13.08 -14.48 -2.12
CA GLY A 186 13.19 -15.78 -1.44
C GLY A 186 11.91 -16.62 -1.43
N LEU A 187 10.83 -16.16 -2.07
CA LEU A 187 9.54 -16.84 -2.03
C LEU A 187 9.56 -18.15 -2.84
N SER A 188 8.95 -19.21 -2.29
CA SER A 188 8.85 -20.48 -2.99
C SER A 188 7.91 -20.38 -4.21
N GLN A 189 8.17 -21.20 -5.23
CA GLN A 189 7.33 -21.32 -6.42
C GLN A 189 5.87 -21.64 -6.04
N THR A 190 5.69 -22.60 -5.12
CA THR A 190 4.36 -23.06 -4.67
C THR A 190 3.53 -21.91 -4.08
N LEU A 191 4.14 -21.13 -3.19
CA LEU A 191 3.45 -19.98 -2.59
C LEU A 191 3.18 -18.89 -3.63
N GLY A 192 4.12 -18.63 -4.53
CA GLY A 192 3.92 -17.69 -5.62
C GLY A 192 2.71 -18.04 -6.49
N VAL A 193 2.55 -19.30 -6.88
CA VAL A 193 1.38 -19.78 -7.63
C VAL A 193 0.09 -19.66 -6.79
N ALA A 194 0.14 -19.97 -5.49
CA ALA A 194 -1.01 -19.81 -4.61
C ALA A 194 -1.45 -18.34 -4.50
N LEU A 195 -0.52 -17.39 -4.39
CA LEU A 195 -0.82 -15.96 -4.39
C LEU A 195 -1.42 -15.47 -5.72
N GLU A 196 -0.96 -16.03 -6.85
CA GLU A 196 -1.56 -15.74 -8.17
C GLU A 196 -3.03 -16.19 -8.25
N SER A 197 -3.41 -17.27 -7.57
CA SER A 197 -4.80 -17.73 -7.55
C SER A 197 -5.75 -16.72 -6.90
N LEU A 198 -5.26 -15.86 -6.01
CA LEU A 198 -6.03 -14.77 -5.41
C LEU A 198 -6.34 -13.65 -6.42
N MET A 199 -5.61 -13.58 -7.53
CA MET A 199 -5.74 -12.51 -8.53
C MET A 199 -6.94 -12.69 -9.47
N THR A 200 -7.90 -13.54 -9.16
CA THR A 200 -9.10 -13.77 -9.98
C THR A 200 -10.09 -12.62 -9.90
N GLY A 201 -10.18 -11.93 -8.77
CA GLY A 201 -11.09 -10.81 -8.54
C GLY A 201 -10.76 -9.57 -9.38
N GLY A 202 -11.78 -8.73 -9.67
CA GLY A 202 -11.62 -7.49 -10.44
C GLY A 202 -10.79 -6.42 -9.73
N HIS A 203 -11.02 -6.24 -8.43
CA HIS A 203 -10.33 -5.25 -7.58
C HIS A 203 -9.26 -5.89 -6.69
N THR A 204 -8.48 -6.79 -7.28
CA THR A 204 -7.34 -7.42 -6.60
C THR A 204 -6.03 -6.81 -7.09
N ARG A 205 -5.12 -6.54 -6.17
CA ARG A 205 -3.77 -6.02 -6.46
C ARG A 205 -2.72 -6.91 -5.80
N LEU A 206 -1.62 -7.13 -6.52
CA LEU A 206 -0.43 -7.85 -6.04
C LEU A 206 0.78 -6.95 -6.12
N LEU A 207 1.43 -6.71 -4.99
CA LEU A 207 2.68 -5.96 -4.87
C LEU A 207 3.79 -6.89 -4.40
N LEU A 208 4.80 -7.05 -5.22
CA LEU A 208 6.01 -7.81 -4.92
C LEU A 208 7.18 -6.86 -4.69
N LEU A 209 7.82 -6.97 -3.55
CA LEU A 209 8.99 -6.18 -3.18
C LEU A 209 10.13 -7.14 -2.83
N GLY A 210 11.29 -6.99 -3.44
CA GLY A 210 12.41 -7.89 -3.13
C GLY A 210 13.73 -7.41 -3.70
N ASN A 211 14.81 -7.97 -3.18
CA ASN A 211 16.09 -7.87 -3.82
C ASN A 211 16.14 -8.88 -4.98
N PRO A 212 16.73 -8.55 -6.15
CA PRO A 212 16.99 -9.53 -7.17
C PRO A 212 17.80 -10.68 -6.57
N PRO A 213 17.39 -11.95 -6.80
CA PRO A 213 18.19 -13.08 -6.32
C PRO A 213 19.52 -13.14 -7.09
N THR A 214 20.62 -13.28 -6.37
CA THR A 214 21.96 -13.37 -6.95
C THR A 214 22.34 -14.80 -7.36
N ASP A 215 21.72 -15.80 -6.74
CA ASP A 215 22.11 -17.20 -6.84
C ASP A 215 21.01 -18.14 -7.33
N ASN A 216 19.85 -17.61 -7.73
CA ASN A 216 18.70 -18.40 -8.18
C ASN A 216 18.08 -17.76 -9.42
N GLU A 217 18.67 -18.06 -10.58
CA GLU A 217 18.33 -17.49 -11.90
C GLU A 217 16.93 -17.87 -12.41
N ASP A 218 16.15 -18.66 -11.70
CA ASP A 218 14.78 -19.06 -12.09
C ASP A 218 13.80 -19.00 -10.91
N SER A 219 13.99 -18.02 -10.02
CA SER A 219 13.06 -17.82 -8.93
C SER A 219 11.70 -17.33 -9.44
N TRP A 220 10.63 -17.61 -8.68
CA TRP A 220 9.30 -17.10 -9.02
C TRP A 220 9.29 -15.57 -9.16
N PHE A 221 10.01 -14.86 -8.29
CA PHE A 221 10.10 -13.39 -8.35
C PHE A 221 10.81 -12.90 -9.60
N GLU A 222 11.88 -13.57 -10.03
CA GLU A 222 12.58 -13.21 -11.27
C GLU A 222 11.68 -13.43 -12.48
N ARG A 223 10.97 -14.56 -12.56
CA ARG A 223 9.98 -14.78 -13.62
C ARG A 223 8.89 -13.72 -13.63
N ALA A 224 8.39 -13.31 -12.45
CA ALA A 224 7.44 -12.21 -12.34
C ALA A 224 8.02 -10.90 -12.89
N CYS A 225 9.28 -10.58 -12.58
CA CYS A 225 9.96 -9.38 -13.08
C CYS A 225 10.24 -9.44 -14.61
N ASN A 226 10.27 -10.62 -15.22
CA ASN A 226 10.47 -10.80 -16.66
C ASN A 226 9.16 -11.05 -17.43
N SER A 227 8.01 -10.97 -16.75
CA SER A 227 6.70 -11.24 -17.34
C SER A 227 5.95 -9.95 -17.69
N ASP A 228 5.35 -9.91 -18.88
CA ASP A 228 4.48 -8.80 -19.32
C ASP A 228 3.19 -8.65 -18.47
N LEU A 229 2.92 -9.59 -17.56
CA LEU A 229 1.78 -9.49 -16.64
C LEU A 229 2.01 -8.52 -15.50
N TYR A 230 3.27 -8.11 -15.26
CA TYR A 230 3.64 -7.23 -14.17
C TYR A 230 4.12 -5.87 -14.69
N ASN A 231 3.69 -4.80 -14.00
CA ASN A 231 4.39 -3.53 -14.12
C ASN A 231 5.63 -3.59 -13.23
N VAL A 232 6.81 -3.59 -13.85
CA VAL A 232 8.09 -3.77 -13.17
C VAL A 232 8.77 -2.44 -12.95
N ILE A 233 9.12 -2.13 -11.70
CA ILE A 233 9.78 -0.89 -11.30
C ILE A 233 11.12 -1.23 -10.66
N PRO A 234 12.20 -1.30 -11.43
CA PRO A 234 13.52 -1.58 -10.88
C PRO A 234 14.05 -0.36 -10.12
N ILE A 235 14.77 -0.63 -9.01
CA ILE A 235 15.43 0.39 -8.20
C ILE A 235 16.86 -0.03 -7.91
N GLY A 236 17.82 0.55 -8.61
CA GLY A 236 19.22 0.45 -8.29
C GLY A 236 19.62 1.40 -7.15
N ALA A 237 20.83 1.26 -6.63
CA ALA A 237 21.36 2.18 -5.62
C ALA A 237 21.41 3.62 -6.15
N TYR A 238 21.80 3.78 -7.41
CA TYR A 238 21.94 5.09 -8.06
C TYR A 238 20.60 5.78 -8.37
N ASP A 239 19.47 5.08 -8.27
CA ASP A 239 18.14 5.67 -8.41
C ASP A 239 17.62 6.30 -7.11
N THR A 240 18.32 6.07 -6.00
CA THR A 240 17.88 6.58 -4.69
C THR A 240 18.25 8.03 -4.46
N PRO A 241 17.52 8.77 -3.61
CA PRO A 241 17.74 10.20 -3.36
C PRO A 241 19.18 10.60 -2.99
N ASN A 242 19.91 9.74 -2.29
CA ASN A 242 21.30 10.02 -1.92
C ASN A 242 22.23 10.13 -3.12
N PHE A 243 21.89 9.53 -4.26
CA PHE A 243 22.66 9.59 -5.50
C PHE A 243 22.07 10.54 -6.53
N THR A 244 20.73 10.66 -6.58
CA THR A 244 20.07 11.55 -7.55
C THR A 244 20.06 13.01 -7.10
N GLY A 245 20.28 13.27 -5.80
CA GLY A 245 20.13 14.59 -5.22
C GLY A 245 18.67 15.01 -5.02
N GLU A 246 17.72 14.12 -5.26
CA GLU A 246 16.30 14.37 -5.01
C GLU A 246 16.01 14.49 -3.51
N SER A 247 15.10 15.38 -3.13
CA SER A 247 14.68 15.50 -1.73
C SER A 247 13.85 14.30 -1.32
N ALA A 248 14.31 13.57 -0.30
CA ALA A 248 13.55 12.49 0.33
C ALA A 248 12.60 12.99 1.44
N GLY A 249 12.59 14.29 1.72
CA GLY A 249 11.79 14.89 2.80
C GLY A 249 12.33 14.62 4.20
N ILE A 250 11.58 15.10 5.19
CA ILE A 250 11.92 14.96 6.61
C ILE A 250 11.39 13.61 7.13
N CYS A 251 12.23 12.91 7.91
CA CYS A 251 11.84 11.65 8.53
C CYS A 251 10.75 11.88 9.59
N ARG A 252 9.61 11.21 9.41
CA ARG A 252 8.47 11.22 10.35
C ARG A 252 8.33 9.91 11.14
N THR A 253 9.19 8.94 10.91
CA THR A 253 9.10 7.59 11.51
C THR A 253 9.96 7.39 12.74
N CYS A 254 11.02 8.19 12.92
CA CYS A 254 11.88 8.13 14.10
C CYS A 254 11.16 8.69 15.34
N PRO A 255 11.54 8.24 16.55
CA PRO A 255 11.03 8.79 17.80
C PRO A 255 11.32 10.31 17.90
N ALA A 256 10.44 11.05 18.57
CA ALA A 256 10.61 12.49 18.79
C ALA A 256 11.89 12.86 19.58
N SER A 257 12.50 11.89 20.27
CA SER A 257 13.78 12.06 20.95
C SER A 257 15.00 12.11 20.01
N VAL A 258 14.83 11.69 18.75
CA VAL A 258 15.85 11.77 17.72
C VAL A 258 15.75 13.14 17.04
N ALA A 259 16.89 13.80 16.83
CA ALA A 259 16.91 15.08 16.11
C ALA A 259 16.29 14.96 14.71
N GLU A 260 15.68 16.04 14.26
CA GLU A 260 15.11 16.11 12.91
C GLU A 260 16.18 15.84 11.85
N HIS A 261 15.87 14.95 10.91
CA HIS A 261 16.79 14.55 9.84
C HIS A 261 16.01 14.15 8.58
N SER A 262 16.73 14.10 7.46
CA SER A 262 16.17 13.65 6.18
C SER A 262 15.88 12.16 6.19
N VAL A 263 14.85 11.74 5.43
CA VAL A 263 14.61 10.32 5.09
C VAL A 263 15.83 9.69 4.42
N GLY A 264 16.62 10.46 3.67
CA GLY A 264 17.87 10.02 3.05
C GLY A 264 18.85 9.33 4.02
N THR A 265 18.83 9.70 5.32
CA THR A 265 19.65 9.05 6.37
C THR A 265 19.34 7.55 6.53
N HIS A 266 18.15 7.10 6.12
CA HIS A 266 17.70 5.70 6.20
C HIS A 266 17.81 4.97 4.86
N LEU A 267 18.19 5.66 3.80
CA LEU A 267 18.37 5.08 2.47
C LEU A 267 19.82 4.59 2.29
N VAL A 268 20.05 3.90 1.18
CA VAL A 268 21.36 3.35 0.86
C VAL A 268 22.46 4.44 0.97
N ASP A 269 23.55 4.12 1.65
CA ASP A 269 24.67 5.02 1.87
C ASP A 269 25.62 5.00 0.67
N GLU A 270 26.12 6.20 0.28
CA GLU A 270 27.05 6.33 -0.84
C GLU A 270 28.37 5.58 -0.60
N THR A 271 28.81 5.49 0.65
CA THR A 271 30.07 4.79 1.00
C THR A 271 29.93 3.27 0.90
N TRP A 272 28.72 2.75 1.01
CA TRP A 272 28.44 1.31 0.87
C TRP A 272 28.49 0.83 -0.59
N VAL A 273 28.21 1.71 -1.56
CA VAL A 273 28.17 1.38 -2.99
C VAL A 273 29.56 1.47 -3.65
N ARG A 274 30.52 2.13 -3.00
CA ARG A 274 31.92 2.23 -3.43
C ARG A 274 32.69 0.99 -3.00
#